data_9dfb091fb607b61939fbb3b816790296
#
_entry.id   9dfb091fb607b61939fbb3b816790296
#
_cell.length_a   1.000
_cell.length_b   1.000
_cell.length_c   1.000
_cell.angle_alpha   90.00
_cell.angle_beta   90.00
_cell.angle_gamma   90.00
#
_symmetry.space_group_name_H-M   'P 1'
#
loop_
_entity.id
_entity.type
_entity.pdbx_description
1 polymer ?
#
loop_
_entity_poly.entity_id
_entity_poly.type
_entity_poly.pdbx_seq_one_letter_code
_entity_poly.pdbx_strand_id
1 'polypeptide(L)'
;MSHGNKQQWILAKRPQDVPDPSEVVFQEVAIPDTAAGMVLVKNHYISLDPAIRLWMSDIPNYLPPIPIGDPIRATVVGEVIESSSDDLAAGDLVFGLGGWETHSTAPAEFWTKIPSDSEFPLHYYVNMLGAVGLTPYFAIVDVGQAKAGQTMLMSAAAGAVGSIGGQIAKLMGLKVVGIAGTDEKCQWVVNELGFDDCINYRTTDDMEAAIREKCPEGIDFYFDNVGGEILDAALLNMNKDSTLLFCGTISTYNATEPVPGPYNYWQILAKTITVKGYLISDHFHRVVEGQEAMSQWLREDKIKFREHINEGIENCLDTYNLLFTGGNDGKLMLKL
;
A
#
# COMPACT_ATOMS: atom_id res chain seq x y z
N MET A 1 -32.54 -17.37 0.69
CA MET A 1 -32.96 -16.78 2.01
C MET A 1 -32.42 -15.36 2.02
N SER A 2 -33.19 -14.37 2.50
CA SER A 2 -32.65 -12.99 2.58
C SER A 2 -31.51 -12.94 3.60
N HIS A 3 -30.33 -12.52 3.19
CA HIS A 3 -29.15 -12.34 4.08
C HIS A 3 -29.21 -11.07 4.95
N GLY A 4 -30.34 -10.33 4.90
CA GLY A 4 -30.49 -9.05 5.60
C GLY A 4 -29.88 -7.88 4.82
N ASN A 5 -29.43 -6.84 5.53
CA ASN A 5 -28.85 -5.64 4.96
C ASN A 5 -27.36 -5.57 5.21
N LYS A 6 -26.65 -4.89 4.32
CA LYS A 6 -25.26 -4.46 4.50
C LYS A 6 -25.14 -2.93 4.47
N GLN A 7 -24.16 -2.44 5.17
CA GLN A 7 -23.74 -1.04 5.11
C GLN A 7 -22.54 -0.91 4.17
N GLN A 8 -22.51 0.15 3.37
CA GLN A 8 -21.47 0.37 2.38
C GLN A 8 -21.26 1.85 2.06
N TRP A 9 -20.05 2.16 1.57
CA TRP A 9 -19.71 3.42 0.95
C TRP A 9 -19.61 3.25 -0.55
N ILE A 10 -20.35 4.03 -1.31
CA ILE A 10 -20.37 4.01 -2.77
C ILE A 10 -19.71 5.25 -3.38
N LEU A 11 -19.18 5.10 -4.58
CA LEU A 11 -18.70 6.21 -5.39
C LEU A 11 -19.88 6.88 -6.07
N ALA A 12 -20.39 8.00 -5.51
CA ALA A 12 -21.49 8.75 -6.11
C ALA A 12 -21.03 9.70 -7.23
N LYS A 13 -19.81 10.25 -7.10
CA LYS A 13 -19.17 11.12 -8.10
C LYS A 13 -17.65 10.90 -8.07
N ARG A 14 -16.96 11.29 -9.16
CA ARG A 14 -15.50 11.29 -9.22
C ARG A 14 -14.92 12.41 -8.34
N PRO A 15 -14.15 12.10 -7.29
CA PRO A 15 -13.48 13.12 -6.49
C PRO A 15 -12.50 13.95 -7.32
N GLN A 16 -12.52 15.26 -7.11
CA GLN A 16 -11.56 16.17 -7.77
C GLN A 16 -10.31 16.38 -6.91
N ASP A 17 -10.44 16.29 -5.60
CA ASP A 17 -9.38 16.43 -4.60
C ASP A 17 -9.51 15.29 -3.59
N VAL A 18 -9.22 15.52 -2.32
CA VAL A 18 -9.49 14.57 -1.22
C VAL A 18 -10.98 14.23 -1.20
N PRO A 19 -11.37 12.94 -1.23
CA PRO A 19 -12.77 12.56 -1.29
C PRO A 19 -13.60 13.11 -0.14
N ASP A 20 -14.80 13.60 -0.44
CA ASP A 20 -15.73 14.15 0.53
C ASP A 20 -17.09 13.40 0.56
N PRO A 21 -17.97 13.64 1.56
CA PRO A 21 -19.26 12.96 1.69
C PRO A 21 -20.26 13.22 0.55
N SER A 22 -20.03 14.19 -0.33
CA SER A 22 -20.87 14.41 -1.53
C SER A 22 -20.48 13.52 -2.71
N GLU A 23 -19.28 12.96 -2.66
CA GLU A 23 -18.66 12.16 -3.72
C GLU A 23 -18.63 10.68 -3.36
N VAL A 24 -18.37 10.39 -2.07
CA VAL A 24 -18.35 9.04 -1.49
C VAL A 24 -19.45 8.96 -0.43
N VAL A 25 -20.51 8.22 -0.70
CA VAL A 25 -21.78 8.27 0.05
C VAL A 25 -22.00 6.98 0.82
N PHE A 26 -22.32 7.12 2.12
CA PHE A 26 -22.70 6.01 2.99
C PHE A 26 -24.17 5.64 2.80
N GLN A 27 -24.46 4.33 2.70
CA GLN A 27 -25.82 3.82 2.60
C GLN A 27 -25.96 2.40 3.15
N GLU A 28 -27.21 2.01 3.41
CA GLU A 28 -27.60 0.65 3.75
C GLU A 28 -28.44 0.07 2.61
N VAL A 29 -28.12 -1.16 2.21
CA VAL A 29 -28.81 -1.87 1.10
C VAL A 29 -29.01 -3.35 1.46
N ALA A 30 -29.97 -4.00 0.81
CA ALA A 30 -30.12 -5.46 0.95
C ALA A 30 -28.89 -6.18 0.40
N ILE A 31 -28.46 -7.25 1.07
CA ILE A 31 -27.43 -8.16 0.54
C ILE A 31 -28.05 -8.91 -0.64
N PRO A 32 -27.44 -8.86 -1.85
CA PRO A 32 -27.95 -9.57 -3.00
C PRO A 32 -27.79 -11.09 -2.84
N ASP A 33 -28.63 -11.87 -3.53
CA ASP A 33 -28.45 -13.31 -3.62
C ASP A 33 -27.11 -13.64 -4.30
N THR A 34 -26.44 -14.68 -3.81
CA THR A 34 -25.13 -15.11 -4.33
C THR A 34 -25.30 -15.81 -5.68
N ALA A 35 -24.83 -15.18 -6.76
CA ALA A 35 -24.88 -15.77 -8.11
C ALA A 35 -23.85 -16.91 -8.26
N ALA A 36 -24.00 -17.71 -9.31
CA ALA A 36 -23.08 -18.81 -9.61
C ALA A 36 -21.63 -18.31 -9.75
N GLY A 37 -20.69 -18.98 -9.11
CA GLY A 37 -19.27 -18.64 -9.07
C GLY A 37 -18.92 -17.48 -8.12
N MET A 38 -19.90 -16.88 -7.45
CA MET A 38 -19.71 -15.80 -6.50
C MET A 38 -19.61 -16.32 -5.07
N VAL A 39 -18.94 -15.53 -4.23
CA VAL A 39 -18.76 -15.79 -2.80
C VAL A 39 -19.17 -14.55 -2.02
N LEU A 40 -20.03 -14.74 -1.02
CA LEU A 40 -20.42 -13.71 -0.06
C LEU A 40 -19.51 -13.80 1.17
N VAL A 41 -18.81 -12.74 1.47
CA VAL A 41 -17.86 -12.62 2.60
C VAL A 41 -18.37 -11.56 3.56
N LYS A 42 -18.44 -11.89 4.85
CA LYS A 42 -18.57 -10.91 5.92
C LYS A 42 -17.19 -10.35 6.23
N ASN A 43 -17.00 -9.07 5.96
CA ASN A 43 -15.73 -8.41 6.17
C ASN A 43 -15.47 -8.19 7.67
N HIS A 44 -14.22 -8.36 8.11
CA HIS A 44 -13.75 -8.07 9.45
C HIS A 44 -12.80 -6.88 9.48
N TYR A 45 -11.93 -6.76 8.47
CA TYR A 45 -11.03 -5.63 8.32
C TYR A 45 -10.98 -5.17 6.86
N ILE A 46 -10.87 -3.87 6.67
CA ILE A 46 -10.68 -3.20 5.38
C ILE A 46 -9.30 -2.54 5.39
N SER A 47 -8.51 -2.83 4.35
CA SER A 47 -7.26 -2.13 4.08
C SER A 47 -7.55 -0.76 3.47
N LEU A 48 -7.02 0.29 4.06
CA LEU A 48 -7.11 1.64 3.51
C LEU A 48 -5.76 2.01 2.90
N ASP A 49 -5.74 2.10 1.56
CA ASP A 49 -4.53 2.26 0.78
C ASP A 49 -4.63 3.46 -0.15
N PRO A 50 -3.54 4.26 -0.31
CA PRO A 50 -3.58 5.46 -1.16
C PRO A 50 -4.03 5.19 -2.60
N ALA A 51 -3.72 4.00 -3.13
CA ALA A 51 -4.08 3.59 -4.49
C ALA A 51 -5.60 3.59 -4.76
N ILE A 52 -6.43 3.45 -3.73
CA ILE A 52 -7.90 3.52 -3.83
C ILE A 52 -8.33 4.85 -4.46
N ARG A 53 -7.60 5.96 -4.19
CA ARG A 53 -7.88 7.27 -4.79
C ARG A 53 -7.77 7.24 -6.32
N LEU A 54 -6.82 6.50 -6.85
CA LEU A 54 -6.66 6.35 -8.30
C LEU A 54 -7.80 5.54 -8.92
N TRP A 55 -8.31 4.53 -8.20
CA TRP A 55 -9.44 3.73 -8.67
C TRP A 55 -10.77 4.49 -8.67
N MET A 56 -10.88 5.55 -7.86
CA MET A 56 -12.02 6.48 -7.88
C MET A 56 -11.97 7.45 -9.08
N SER A 57 -10.83 7.57 -9.75
CA SER A 57 -10.62 8.48 -10.90
C SER A 57 -10.98 7.80 -12.22
N ASP A 58 -11.18 8.61 -13.28
CA ASP A 58 -11.45 8.14 -14.64
C ASP A 58 -10.18 8.04 -15.49
N ILE A 59 -9.02 8.11 -14.83
CA ILE A 59 -7.71 8.02 -15.48
C ILE A 59 -7.41 6.54 -15.78
N PRO A 60 -6.92 6.19 -16.97
CA PRO A 60 -6.47 4.84 -17.29
C PRO A 60 -5.46 4.34 -16.26
N ASN A 61 -5.73 3.19 -15.66
CA ASN A 61 -4.94 2.64 -14.56
C ASN A 61 -4.83 1.10 -14.72
N TYR A 62 -4.03 0.46 -13.86
CA TYR A 62 -3.86 -1.00 -13.82
C TYR A 62 -5.13 -1.77 -13.39
N LEU A 63 -6.08 -1.10 -12.72
CA LEU A 63 -7.42 -1.62 -12.49
C LEU A 63 -8.45 -0.70 -13.17
N PRO A 64 -9.57 -1.25 -13.65
CA PRO A 64 -10.66 -0.42 -14.15
C PRO A 64 -11.13 0.57 -13.10
N PRO A 65 -11.50 1.80 -13.47
CA PRO A 65 -12.14 2.74 -12.56
C PRO A 65 -13.33 2.12 -11.85
N ILE A 66 -13.54 2.47 -10.57
CA ILE A 66 -14.75 2.07 -9.86
C ILE A 66 -15.96 2.69 -10.57
N PRO A 67 -16.98 1.91 -10.96
CA PRO A 67 -18.19 2.46 -11.55
C PRO A 67 -18.92 3.41 -10.58
N ILE A 68 -19.56 4.45 -11.11
CA ILE A 68 -20.42 5.31 -10.30
C ILE A 68 -21.61 4.49 -9.80
N GLY A 69 -21.86 4.54 -8.50
CA GLY A 69 -22.89 3.76 -7.81
C GLY A 69 -22.37 2.48 -7.16
N ASP A 70 -21.18 2.03 -7.48
CA ASP A 70 -20.59 0.82 -6.91
C ASP A 70 -19.85 1.11 -5.58
N PRO A 71 -19.70 0.09 -4.71
CA PRO A 71 -18.89 0.20 -3.50
C PRO A 71 -17.44 0.58 -3.79
N ILE A 72 -16.85 1.38 -2.91
CA ILE A 72 -15.42 1.70 -3.01
C ILE A 72 -14.61 0.42 -2.83
N ARG A 73 -13.86 0.06 -3.86
CA ARG A 73 -13.03 -1.15 -3.90
C ARG A 73 -11.88 -1.06 -2.91
N ALA A 74 -11.65 -2.16 -2.16
CA ALA A 74 -10.53 -2.26 -1.23
C ALA A 74 -10.14 -3.73 -1.02
N THR A 75 -8.91 -3.97 -0.54
CA THR A 75 -8.56 -5.28 -0.02
C THR A 75 -9.22 -5.45 1.35
N VAL A 76 -9.82 -6.62 1.58
CA VAL A 76 -10.49 -6.96 2.83
C VAL A 76 -10.07 -8.34 3.32
N VAL A 77 -10.30 -8.60 4.60
CA VAL A 77 -10.23 -9.95 5.18
C VAL A 77 -11.52 -10.23 5.93
N GLY A 78 -12.05 -11.43 5.78
CA GLY A 78 -13.33 -11.79 6.37
C GLY A 78 -13.62 -13.28 6.35
N GLU A 79 -14.86 -13.63 6.64
CA GLU A 79 -15.40 -14.98 6.70
C GLU A 79 -16.41 -15.21 5.58
N VAL A 80 -16.28 -16.31 4.87
CA VAL A 80 -17.25 -16.74 3.86
C VAL A 80 -18.57 -17.09 4.53
N ILE A 81 -19.64 -16.41 4.14
CA ILE A 81 -21.01 -16.67 4.63
C ILE A 81 -21.75 -17.61 3.69
N GLU A 82 -21.55 -17.41 2.39
CA GLU A 82 -22.13 -18.25 1.34
C GLU A 82 -21.18 -18.35 0.15
N SER A 83 -21.10 -19.51 -0.46
CA SER A 83 -20.27 -19.74 -1.65
C SER A 83 -21.05 -20.54 -2.68
N SER A 84 -20.96 -20.10 -3.93
CA SER A 84 -21.39 -20.85 -5.11
C SER A 84 -20.19 -21.36 -5.92
N SER A 85 -19.03 -21.53 -5.27
CA SER A 85 -17.78 -22.10 -5.80
C SER A 85 -17.42 -23.37 -5.04
N ASP A 86 -16.78 -24.32 -5.70
CA ASP A 86 -16.27 -25.55 -5.10
C ASP A 86 -14.99 -25.33 -4.26
N ASP A 87 -14.28 -24.21 -4.48
CA ASP A 87 -12.98 -23.93 -3.85
C ASP A 87 -13.11 -23.33 -2.44
N LEU A 88 -14.25 -22.70 -2.12
CA LEU A 88 -14.49 -21.98 -0.87
C LEU A 88 -15.80 -22.42 -0.25
N ALA A 89 -15.83 -22.59 1.06
CA ALA A 89 -16.98 -23.00 1.84
C ALA A 89 -17.34 -21.99 2.93
N ALA A 90 -18.61 -21.96 3.36
CA ALA A 90 -19.04 -21.17 4.51
C ALA A 90 -18.19 -21.51 5.75
N GLY A 91 -17.74 -20.48 6.45
CA GLY A 91 -16.81 -20.57 7.58
C GLY A 91 -15.32 -20.48 7.20
N ASP A 92 -14.98 -20.51 5.91
CA ASP A 92 -13.58 -20.26 5.50
C ASP A 92 -13.21 -18.80 5.74
N LEU A 93 -12.00 -18.59 6.28
CA LEU A 93 -11.41 -17.27 6.37
C LEU A 93 -10.68 -16.95 5.07
N VAL A 94 -10.94 -15.76 4.53
CA VAL A 94 -10.39 -15.35 3.24
C VAL A 94 -9.93 -13.90 3.27
N PHE A 95 -8.98 -13.55 2.42
CA PHE A 95 -8.65 -12.17 2.08
C PHE A 95 -8.69 -11.99 0.57
N GLY A 96 -8.98 -10.77 0.13
CA GLY A 96 -9.11 -10.51 -1.30
C GLY A 96 -9.66 -9.14 -1.63
N LEU A 97 -10.14 -8.99 -2.86
CA LEU A 97 -10.64 -7.72 -3.38
C LEU A 97 -12.16 -7.62 -3.13
N GLY A 98 -12.53 -6.93 -2.07
CA GLY A 98 -13.89 -6.56 -1.70
C GLY A 98 -14.10 -5.05 -1.80
N GLY A 99 -14.78 -4.47 -0.80
CA GLY A 99 -15.11 -3.04 -0.77
C GLY A 99 -15.24 -2.44 0.63
N TRP A 100 -15.50 -1.13 0.67
CA TRP A 100 -15.86 -0.43 1.90
C TRP A 100 -17.30 -0.77 2.28
N GLU A 101 -17.48 -1.97 2.73
CA GLU A 101 -18.79 -2.56 3.02
C GLU A 101 -18.68 -3.63 4.11
N THR A 102 -19.76 -3.89 4.81
CA THR A 102 -19.76 -4.93 5.85
C THR A 102 -19.78 -6.34 5.25
N HIS A 103 -20.31 -6.49 4.03
CA HIS A 103 -20.35 -7.74 3.30
C HIS A 103 -20.01 -7.50 1.84
N SER A 104 -19.01 -8.23 1.34
CA SER A 104 -18.57 -8.18 -0.05
C SER A 104 -19.01 -9.42 -0.82
N THR A 105 -19.51 -9.21 -2.03
CA THR A 105 -19.82 -10.31 -2.97
C THR A 105 -18.92 -10.17 -4.19
N ALA A 106 -18.07 -11.17 -4.44
CA ALA A 106 -17.13 -11.17 -5.56
C ALA A 106 -16.91 -12.59 -6.11
N PRO A 107 -16.38 -12.73 -7.35
CA PRO A 107 -15.95 -14.02 -7.89
C PRO A 107 -14.99 -14.75 -6.96
N ALA A 108 -15.07 -16.08 -6.90
CA ALA A 108 -14.23 -16.90 -6.04
C ALA A 108 -12.73 -16.69 -6.28
N GLU A 109 -12.32 -16.41 -7.52
CA GLU A 109 -10.94 -16.13 -7.92
C GLU A 109 -10.32 -14.86 -7.29
N PHE A 110 -11.15 -13.97 -6.74
CA PHE A 110 -10.69 -12.76 -6.05
C PHE A 110 -10.39 -12.99 -4.57
N TRP A 111 -10.63 -14.20 -4.08
CA TRP A 111 -10.44 -14.57 -2.69
C TRP A 111 -9.31 -15.60 -2.53
N THR A 112 -8.44 -15.34 -1.61
CA THR A 112 -7.40 -16.28 -1.18
C THR A 112 -7.78 -16.83 0.19
N LYS A 113 -7.86 -18.16 0.29
CA LYS A 113 -8.15 -18.84 1.55
C LYS A 113 -6.98 -18.72 2.51
N ILE A 114 -7.29 -18.35 3.74
CA ILE A 114 -6.33 -18.32 4.84
C ILE A 114 -6.23 -19.74 5.40
N PRO A 115 -5.01 -20.29 5.61
CA PRO A 115 -4.86 -21.60 6.25
C PRO A 115 -5.56 -21.65 7.62
N SER A 116 -6.32 -22.71 7.89
CA SER A 116 -7.07 -22.86 9.13
C SER A 116 -6.20 -23.00 10.39
N ASP A 117 -4.94 -23.34 10.20
CA ASP A 117 -3.90 -23.44 11.23
C ASP A 117 -3.00 -22.20 11.30
N SER A 118 -3.40 -21.11 10.67
CA SER A 118 -2.64 -19.84 10.73
C SER A 118 -2.51 -19.37 12.18
N GLU A 119 -1.29 -19.09 12.58
CA GLU A 119 -0.95 -18.51 13.89
C GLU A 119 -1.07 -16.98 13.92
N PHE A 120 -1.24 -16.32 12.76
CA PHE A 120 -1.26 -14.88 12.63
C PHE A 120 -2.67 -14.31 12.75
N PRO A 121 -2.84 -13.12 13.39
CA PRO A 121 -4.12 -12.42 13.43
C PRO A 121 -4.65 -12.10 12.03
N LEU A 122 -5.98 -12.07 11.86
CA LEU A 122 -6.62 -11.84 10.55
C LEU A 122 -6.17 -10.57 9.84
N HIS A 123 -6.00 -9.46 10.57
CA HIS A 123 -5.59 -8.19 9.98
C HIS A 123 -4.19 -8.21 9.35
N TYR A 124 -3.35 -9.21 9.68
CA TYR A 124 -2.06 -9.40 9.02
C TYR A 124 -2.20 -9.73 7.53
N TYR A 125 -3.33 -10.36 7.12
CA TYR A 125 -3.59 -10.72 5.71
C TYR A 125 -4.02 -9.52 4.83
N VAL A 126 -4.34 -8.39 5.43
CA VAL A 126 -4.49 -7.10 4.73
C VAL A 126 -3.35 -6.12 5.04
N ASN A 127 -2.29 -6.59 5.69
CA ASN A 127 -1.07 -5.86 6.00
C ASN A 127 0.17 -6.69 5.59
N MET A 128 0.88 -7.28 6.56
CA MET A 128 2.18 -7.95 6.40
C MET A 128 2.13 -9.17 5.47
N LEU A 129 1.09 -9.97 5.56
CA LEU A 129 0.90 -11.20 4.76
C LEU A 129 0.01 -10.97 3.52
N GLY A 130 -0.42 -9.73 3.30
CA GLY A 130 -1.19 -9.29 2.15
C GLY A 130 -0.39 -8.42 1.19
N ALA A 131 -1.08 -7.75 0.26
CA ALA A 131 -0.48 -6.92 -0.76
C ALA A 131 0.52 -5.89 -0.22
N VAL A 132 0.26 -5.32 0.97
CA VAL A 132 1.10 -4.27 1.57
C VAL A 132 2.50 -4.76 1.92
N GLY A 133 2.61 -5.91 2.61
CA GLY A 133 3.91 -6.47 2.99
C GLY A 133 4.62 -7.15 1.82
N LEU A 134 3.85 -7.77 0.92
CA LEU A 134 4.38 -8.45 -0.27
C LEU A 134 4.88 -7.44 -1.33
N THR A 135 4.34 -6.23 -1.35
CA THR A 135 4.82 -5.17 -2.27
C THR A 135 6.33 -4.93 -2.12
N PRO A 136 6.87 -4.52 -0.97
CA PRO A 136 8.30 -4.27 -0.85
C PRO A 136 9.13 -5.56 -0.96
N TYR A 137 8.60 -6.73 -0.59
CA TYR A 137 9.30 -8.00 -0.74
C TYR A 137 9.68 -8.24 -2.21
N PHE A 138 8.70 -8.39 -3.09
CA PHE A 138 8.97 -8.64 -4.50
C PHE A 138 9.65 -7.46 -5.20
N ALA A 139 9.29 -6.23 -4.82
CA ALA A 139 9.86 -5.04 -5.41
C ALA A 139 11.38 -4.94 -5.16
N ILE A 140 11.85 -5.22 -3.96
CA ILE A 140 13.27 -5.08 -3.58
C ILE A 140 14.06 -6.34 -3.98
N VAL A 141 13.54 -7.51 -3.61
CA VAL A 141 14.27 -8.78 -3.75
C VAL A 141 14.32 -9.23 -5.20
N ASP A 142 13.18 -9.15 -5.91
CA ASP A 142 13.01 -9.75 -7.23
C ASP A 142 13.13 -8.72 -8.37
N VAL A 143 12.23 -7.74 -8.42
CA VAL A 143 12.18 -6.77 -9.51
C VAL A 143 13.36 -5.81 -9.47
N GLY A 144 13.63 -5.23 -8.31
CA GLY A 144 14.69 -4.26 -8.09
C GLY A 144 16.09 -4.89 -8.05
N GLN A 145 16.18 -6.14 -7.60
CA GLN A 145 17.43 -6.89 -7.43
C GLN A 145 18.48 -6.10 -6.63
N ALA A 146 18.03 -5.50 -5.52
CA ALA A 146 18.91 -4.74 -4.63
C ALA A 146 20.02 -5.63 -4.06
N LYS A 147 21.21 -5.06 -3.86
CA LYS A 147 22.41 -5.83 -3.47
C LYS A 147 23.00 -5.29 -2.17
N ALA A 148 23.58 -6.18 -1.38
CA ALA A 148 24.33 -5.80 -0.18
C ALA A 148 25.40 -4.74 -0.48
N GLY A 149 25.55 -3.77 0.42
CA GLY A 149 26.47 -2.65 0.29
C GLY A 149 25.94 -1.45 -0.49
N GLN A 150 24.82 -1.58 -1.19
CA GLN A 150 24.16 -0.44 -1.85
C GLN A 150 23.54 0.53 -0.85
N THR A 151 23.43 1.80 -1.23
CA THR A 151 22.64 2.81 -0.52
C THR A 151 21.25 2.90 -1.12
N MET A 152 20.23 2.64 -0.31
CA MET A 152 18.83 2.81 -0.66
C MET A 152 18.25 4.08 -0.06
N LEU A 153 17.60 4.89 -0.90
CA LEU A 153 16.68 5.93 -0.43
C LEU A 153 15.26 5.37 -0.47
N MET A 154 14.47 5.59 0.60
CA MET A 154 13.08 5.14 0.72
C MET A 154 12.17 6.33 0.99
N SER A 155 11.32 6.71 0.05
CA SER A 155 10.28 7.73 0.31
C SER A 155 9.08 7.13 1.04
N ALA A 156 8.35 7.95 1.81
CA ALA A 156 7.29 7.52 2.73
C ALA A 156 7.75 6.39 3.69
N ALA A 157 8.96 6.53 4.24
CA ALA A 157 9.67 5.51 5.02
C ALA A 157 8.92 5.02 6.27
N ALA A 158 8.08 5.85 6.87
CA ALA A 158 7.24 5.48 8.02
C ALA A 158 5.83 4.98 7.62
N GLY A 159 5.54 4.93 6.32
CA GLY A 159 4.29 4.34 5.81
C GLY A 159 4.33 2.82 5.80
N ALA A 160 3.19 2.20 5.47
CA ALA A 160 3.05 0.74 5.51
C ALA A 160 4.09 0.02 4.64
N VAL A 161 4.22 0.39 3.36
CA VAL A 161 5.19 -0.22 2.43
C VAL A 161 6.63 0.19 2.76
N GLY A 162 6.85 1.49 3.04
CA GLY A 162 8.20 2.03 3.28
C GLY A 162 8.86 1.45 4.53
N SER A 163 8.11 1.33 5.63
CA SER A 163 8.66 0.80 6.89
C SER A 163 9.06 -0.68 6.79
N ILE A 164 8.29 -1.47 6.06
CA ILE A 164 8.61 -2.88 5.82
C ILE A 164 9.77 -2.99 4.83
N GLY A 165 9.71 -2.24 3.73
CA GLY A 165 10.72 -2.29 2.67
C GLY A 165 12.11 -1.89 3.13
N GLY A 166 12.21 -0.86 3.96
CA GLY A 166 13.50 -0.47 4.52
C GLY A 166 14.12 -1.55 5.41
N GLN A 167 13.32 -2.24 6.20
CA GLN A 167 13.81 -3.37 7.01
C GLN A 167 14.23 -4.56 6.14
N ILE A 168 13.48 -4.89 5.10
CA ILE A 168 13.90 -5.91 4.12
C ILE A 168 15.26 -5.53 3.51
N ALA A 169 15.44 -4.27 3.11
CA ALA A 169 16.70 -3.79 2.59
C ALA A 169 17.84 -3.90 3.64
N LYS A 170 17.56 -3.59 4.90
CA LYS A 170 18.54 -3.78 6.01
C LYS A 170 18.90 -5.26 6.18
N LEU A 171 17.93 -6.17 6.13
CA LEU A 171 18.18 -7.62 6.20
C LEU A 171 19.03 -8.12 5.02
N MET A 172 18.95 -7.46 3.86
CA MET A 172 19.79 -7.74 2.69
C MET A 172 21.17 -7.06 2.76
N GLY A 173 21.46 -6.26 3.80
CA GLY A 173 22.75 -5.60 3.98
C GLY A 173 22.92 -4.26 3.26
N LEU A 174 21.83 -3.57 2.94
CA LEU A 174 21.88 -2.23 2.38
C LEU A 174 22.02 -1.18 3.48
N LYS A 175 22.60 -0.02 3.12
CA LYS A 175 22.42 1.23 3.84
C LYS A 175 21.08 1.83 3.44
N VAL A 176 20.23 2.20 4.41
CA VAL A 176 18.88 2.70 4.14
C VAL A 176 18.67 4.08 4.76
N VAL A 177 18.37 5.06 3.93
CA VAL A 177 17.97 6.41 4.36
C VAL A 177 16.48 6.60 4.05
N GLY A 178 15.70 6.98 5.06
CA GLY A 178 14.28 7.23 4.94
C GLY A 178 13.95 8.69 4.65
N ILE A 179 12.75 8.93 4.11
CA ILE A 179 12.11 10.26 4.07
C ILE A 179 10.73 10.11 4.69
N ALA A 180 10.42 10.90 5.73
CA ALA A 180 9.15 10.88 6.45
C ALA A 180 8.66 12.29 6.78
N GLY A 181 7.43 12.43 7.30
CA GLY A 181 6.78 13.74 7.45
C GLY A 181 6.85 14.37 8.83
N THR A 182 7.45 13.72 9.83
CA THR A 182 7.65 14.28 11.18
C THR A 182 8.92 13.72 11.81
N ASP A 183 9.45 14.44 12.79
CA ASP A 183 10.66 14.01 13.52
C ASP A 183 10.41 12.72 14.30
N GLU A 184 9.22 12.52 14.86
CA GLU A 184 8.83 11.29 15.55
C GLU A 184 8.83 10.08 14.60
N LYS A 185 8.31 10.27 13.37
CA LYS A 185 8.36 9.24 12.34
C LYS A 185 9.79 8.93 11.90
N CYS A 186 10.62 9.94 11.74
CA CYS A 186 12.04 9.77 11.43
C CYS A 186 12.77 9.04 12.57
N GLN A 187 12.56 9.43 13.83
CA GLN A 187 13.14 8.75 14.99
C GLN A 187 12.70 7.29 15.08
N TRP A 188 11.42 7.00 14.79
CA TRP A 188 10.91 5.64 14.82
C TRP A 188 11.62 4.75 13.77
N VAL A 189 11.74 5.19 12.52
CA VAL A 189 12.37 4.35 11.49
C VAL A 189 13.87 4.13 11.75
N VAL A 190 14.56 5.11 12.35
CA VAL A 190 15.98 4.96 12.70
C VAL A 190 16.14 4.09 13.93
N ASN A 191 15.47 4.42 15.05
CA ASN A 191 15.74 3.81 16.34
C ASN A 191 15.14 2.41 16.49
N GLU A 192 13.99 2.14 15.83
CA GLU A 192 13.26 0.89 16.00
C GLU A 192 13.31 -0.01 14.76
N LEU A 193 13.35 0.57 13.55
CA LEU A 193 13.38 -0.21 12.30
C LEU A 193 14.79 -0.39 11.74
N GLY A 194 15.80 0.26 12.33
CA GLY A 194 17.20 0.08 11.99
C GLY A 194 17.64 0.78 10.69
N PHE A 195 16.89 1.79 10.22
CA PHE A 195 17.37 2.66 9.13
C PHE A 195 18.63 3.41 9.59
N ASP A 196 19.52 3.69 8.66
CA ASP A 196 20.77 4.38 8.99
C ASP A 196 20.56 5.88 9.25
N ASP A 197 19.57 6.49 8.57
CA ASP A 197 19.16 7.88 8.80
C ASP A 197 17.75 8.14 8.24
N CYS A 198 17.18 9.33 8.54
CA CYS A 198 15.89 9.75 7.98
C CYS A 198 15.80 11.26 7.84
N ILE A 199 15.18 11.73 6.76
CA ILE A 199 14.97 13.15 6.45
C ILE A 199 13.51 13.50 6.72
N ASN A 200 13.25 14.54 7.52
CA ASN A 200 11.92 15.12 7.68
C ASN A 200 11.65 16.12 6.54
N TYR A 201 10.86 15.71 5.55
CA TYR A 201 10.60 16.54 4.38
C TYR A 201 9.82 17.83 4.68
N ARG A 202 9.11 17.91 5.81
CA ARG A 202 8.33 19.10 6.18
C ARG A 202 9.15 20.22 6.77
N THR A 203 10.32 19.89 7.32
CA THR A 203 11.25 20.85 7.95
C THR A 203 12.53 21.07 7.13
N THR A 204 12.61 20.43 5.96
CA THR A 204 13.76 20.50 5.06
C THR A 204 13.46 21.48 3.93
N ASP A 205 14.20 22.60 3.88
CA ASP A 205 14.05 23.64 2.84
C ASP A 205 14.70 23.23 1.51
N ASP A 206 15.77 22.46 1.56
CA ASP A 206 16.55 21.97 0.40
C ASP A 206 16.67 20.44 0.45
N MET A 207 15.73 19.76 -0.19
CA MET A 207 15.68 18.28 -0.22
C MET A 207 16.89 17.68 -0.94
N GLU A 208 17.41 18.34 -1.99
CA GLU A 208 18.60 17.87 -2.70
C GLU A 208 19.83 17.86 -1.79
N ALA A 209 20.05 18.96 -1.08
CA ALA A 209 21.19 19.08 -0.15
C ALA A 209 21.05 18.09 1.02
N ALA A 210 19.85 17.93 1.57
CA ALA A 210 19.58 16.97 2.65
C ALA A 210 19.85 15.53 2.24
N ILE A 211 19.41 15.13 1.04
CA ILE A 211 19.70 13.79 0.49
C ILE A 211 21.21 13.62 0.30
N ARG A 212 21.91 14.61 -0.24
CA ARG A 212 23.36 14.56 -0.44
C ARG A 212 24.14 14.42 0.88
N GLU A 213 23.67 15.08 1.93
CA GLU A 213 24.26 14.97 3.27
C GLU A 213 24.10 13.56 3.85
N LYS A 214 22.90 12.99 3.76
CA LYS A 214 22.59 11.67 4.34
C LYS A 214 23.05 10.50 3.46
N CYS A 215 23.17 10.71 2.16
CA CYS A 215 23.69 9.76 1.18
C CYS A 215 24.99 10.28 0.52
N PRO A 216 26.10 10.47 1.27
CA PRO A 216 27.32 11.10 0.74
C PRO A 216 27.97 10.31 -0.39
N GLU A 217 27.72 9.01 -0.50
CA GLU A 217 28.17 8.13 -1.60
C GLU A 217 27.17 8.05 -2.74
N GLY A 218 26.07 8.83 -2.69
CA GLY A 218 24.98 8.80 -3.64
C GLY A 218 23.98 7.67 -3.36
N ILE A 219 22.96 7.56 -4.25
CA ILE A 219 21.88 6.59 -4.15
C ILE A 219 22.04 5.52 -5.24
N ASP A 220 22.15 4.27 -4.85
CA ASP A 220 22.20 3.13 -5.78
C ASP A 220 20.80 2.58 -6.08
N PHE A 221 19.89 2.68 -5.11
CA PHE A 221 18.53 2.20 -5.23
C PHE A 221 17.55 3.22 -4.62
N TYR A 222 16.66 3.77 -5.43
CA TYR A 222 15.59 4.63 -4.94
C TYR A 222 14.25 3.90 -5.04
N PHE A 223 13.62 3.68 -3.87
CA PHE A 223 12.26 3.13 -3.80
C PHE A 223 11.28 4.30 -3.64
N ASP A 224 10.57 4.61 -4.73
CA ASP A 224 9.68 5.76 -4.77
C ASP A 224 8.22 5.40 -4.55
N ASN A 225 7.64 5.95 -3.47
CA ASN A 225 6.22 5.90 -3.12
C ASN A 225 5.52 7.26 -3.31
N VAL A 226 6.27 8.33 -3.56
CA VAL A 226 5.78 9.71 -3.41
C VAL A 226 5.78 10.51 -4.70
N GLY A 227 6.83 10.40 -5.53
CA GLY A 227 7.00 11.22 -6.72
C GLY A 227 7.31 12.69 -6.42
N GLY A 228 6.95 13.60 -7.34
CA GLY A 228 7.05 15.05 -7.17
C GLY A 228 8.45 15.57 -6.87
N GLU A 229 8.54 16.56 -5.99
CA GLU A 229 9.81 17.23 -5.63
C GLU A 229 10.84 16.29 -4.99
N ILE A 230 10.38 15.26 -4.27
CA ILE A 230 11.28 14.26 -3.67
C ILE A 230 11.94 13.42 -4.77
N LEU A 231 11.18 13.02 -5.80
CA LEU A 231 11.73 12.31 -6.96
C LEU A 231 12.75 13.18 -7.71
N ASP A 232 12.44 14.46 -7.91
CA ASP A 232 13.37 15.40 -8.57
C ASP A 232 14.69 15.54 -7.81
N ALA A 233 14.64 15.71 -6.48
CA ALA A 233 15.82 15.79 -5.64
C ALA A 233 16.59 14.45 -5.61
N ALA A 234 15.90 13.32 -5.58
CA ALA A 234 16.52 12.01 -5.61
C ALA A 234 17.30 11.77 -6.91
N LEU A 235 16.72 12.10 -8.08
CA LEU A 235 17.37 11.95 -9.39
C LEU A 235 18.73 12.67 -9.46
N LEU A 236 18.86 13.85 -8.82
CA LEU A 236 20.14 14.58 -8.75
C LEU A 236 21.20 13.87 -7.91
N ASN A 237 20.78 13.05 -6.94
CA ASN A 237 21.65 12.35 -6.00
C ASN A 237 21.87 10.86 -6.33
N MET A 238 21.16 10.30 -7.35
CA MET A 238 21.35 8.93 -7.79
C MET A 238 22.72 8.72 -8.45
N ASN A 239 23.28 7.54 -8.25
CA ASN A 239 24.53 7.10 -8.84
C ASN A 239 24.38 6.69 -10.31
N LYS A 240 25.50 6.53 -11.00
CA LYS A 240 25.53 5.91 -12.32
C LYS A 240 25.13 4.43 -12.20
N ASP A 241 24.35 3.93 -13.18
CA ASP A 241 23.86 2.55 -13.26
C ASP A 241 22.97 2.14 -12.05
N SER A 242 22.38 3.13 -11.37
CA SER A 242 21.46 2.93 -10.24
C SER A 242 20.05 2.53 -10.69
N THR A 243 19.21 2.10 -9.74
CA THR A 243 17.83 1.69 -9.98
C THR A 243 16.85 2.64 -9.29
N LEU A 244 15.90 3.19 -10.06
CA LEU A 244 14.68 3.83 -9.56
C LEU A 244 13.53 2.81 -9.67
N LEU A 245 13.02 2.35 -8.54
CA LEU A 245 11.81 1.51 -8.48
C LEU A 245 10.61 2.39 -8.18
N PHE A 246 9.72 2.51 -9.13
CA PHE A 246 8.55 3.37 -9.09
C PHE A 246 7.34 2.57 -8.61
N CYS A 247 6.98 2.73 -7.35
CA CYS A 247 5.90 2.01 -6.68
C CYS A 247 4.63 2.86 -6.54
N GLY A 248 4.76 4.18 -6.38
CA GLY A 248 3.60 5.06 -6.22
C GLY A 248 3.97 6.55 -6.28
N THR A 249 2.95 7.39 -6.42
CA THR A 249 3.08 8.86 -6.52
C THR A 249 2.05 9.55 -5.65
N ILE A 250 2.00 9.22 -4.35
CA ILE A 250 0.94 9.71 -3.47
C ILE A 250 0.82 11.24 -3.46
N SER A 251 1.91 11.98 -3.72
CA SER A 251 1.89 13.44 -3.83
C SER A 251 1.01 13.98 -4.95
N THR A 252 0.66 13.14 -5.93
CA THR A 252 -0.09 13.53 -7.12
C THR A 252 -1.53 12.99 -7.17
N TYR A 253 -1.90 12.10 -6.24
CA TYR A 253 -3.19 11.39 -6.33
C TYR A 253 -4.41 12.32 -6.22
N ASN A 254 -4.28 13.43 -5.50
CA ASN A 254 -5.33 14.44 -5.34
C ASN A 254 -5.09 15.69 -6.19
N ALA A 255 -4.25 15.60 -7.23
CA ALA A 255 -4.00 16.75 -8.09
C ALA A 255 -5.25 17.11 -8.91
N THR A 256 -5.60 18.39 -8.92
CA THR A 256 -6.74 18.96 -9.66
C THR A 256 -6.36 19.39 -11.07
N GLU A 257 -5.06 19.51 -11.35
CA GLU A 257 -4.49 19.90 -12.62
C GLU A 257 -3.48 18.84 -13.11
N PRO A 258 -3.17 18.80 -14.42
CA PRO A 258 -2.16 17.89 -14.94
C PRO A 258 -0.82 18.02 -14.21
N VAL A 259 -0.30 16.93 -13.68
CA VAL A 259 0.98 16.91 -12.96
C VAL A 259 2.11 16.83 -13.97
N PRO A 260 3.09 17.76 -13.93
CA PRO A 260 4.26 17.67 -14.80
C PRO A 260 5.09 16.44 -14.43
N GLY A 261 5.80 15.90 -15.40
CA GLY A 261 6.83 14.90 -15.14
C GLY A 261 8.02 15.51 -14.36
N PRO A 262 8.97 14.68 -13.88
CA PRO A 262 10.12 15.18 -13.15
C PRO A 262 10.96 16.12 -14.04
N TYR A 263 11.37 17.27 -13.47
CA TYR A 263 12.21 18.25 -14.18
C TYR A 263 13.60 17.68 -14.44
N ASN A 264 14.10 16.87 -13.52
CA ASN A 264 15.45 16.30 -13.55
C ASN A 264 15.55 14.97 -14.32
N TYR A 265 14.55 14.62 -15.15
CA TYR A 265 14.55 13.34 -15.88
C TYR A 265 15.78 13.14 -16.81
N TRP A 266 16.49 14.23 -17.19
CA TRP A 266 17.75 14.13 -17.90
C TRP A 266 18.80 13.28 -17.17
N GLN A 267 18.74 13.23 -15.83
CA GLN A 267 19.65 12.42 -15.02
C GLN A 267 19.50 10.92 -15.32
N ILE A 268 18.32 10.47 -15.76
CA ILE A 268 18.07 9.08 -16.16
C ILE A 268 19.02 8.70 -17.30
N LEU A 269 19.17 9.58 -18.30
CA LEU A 269 20.10 9.34 -19.40
C LEU A 269 21.56 9.56 -18.97
N ALA A 270 21.85 10.67 -18.29
CA ALA A 270 23.22 11.05 -17.96
C ALA A 270 23.92 10.05 -17.02
N LYS A 271 23.14 9.38 -16.17
CA LYS A 271 23.61 8.41 -15.17
C LYS A 271 23.22 6.96 -15.52
N THR A 272 22.64 6.71 -16.69
CA THR A 272 22.16 5.37 -17.09
C THR A 272 21.26 4.72 -16.02
N ILE A 273 20.36 5.51 -15.41
CA ILE A 273 19.46 5.03 -14.36
C ILE A 273 18.44 4.07 -14.97
N THR A 274 18.28 2.89 -14.39
CA THR A 274 17.21 1.97 -14.72
C THR A 274 15.94 2.35 -13.99
N VAL A 275 14.88 2.72 -14.71
CA VAL A 275 13.56 2.99 -14.12
C VAL A 275 12.67 1.76 -14.28
N LYS A 276 12.18 1.23 -13.16
CA LYS A 276 11.27 0.08 -13.13
C LYS A 276 9.95 0.45 -12.48
N GLY A 277 8.85 0.39 -13.23
CA GLY A 277 7.50 0.36 -12.66
C GLY A 277 7.24 -0.98 -11.96
N TYR A 278 6.42 -0.96 -10.92
CA TYR A 278 6.12 -2.15 -10.14
C TYR A 278 4.63 -2.21 -9.74
N LEU A 279 4.03 -3.38 -9.92
CA LEU A 279 2.68 -3.71 -9.45
C LEU A 279 2.71 -5.05 -8.72
N ILE A 280 2.17 -5.09 -7.52
CA ILE A 280 2.05 -6.34 -6.73
C ILE A 280 1.14 -7.36 -7.40
N SER A 281 0.12 -6.92 -8.16
CA SER A 281 -0.78 -7.79 -8.90
C SER A 281 -0.07 -8.76 -9.85
N ASP A 282 1.06 -8.36 -10.42
CA ASP A 282 1.84 -9.19 -11.34
C ASP A 282 2.53 -10.37 -10.62
N HIS A 283 2.59 -10.31 -9.28
CA HIS A 283 3.24 -11.30 -8.42
C HIS A 283 2.26 -12.14 -7.59
N PHE A 284 0.94 -11.94 -7.70
CA PHE A 284 -0.04 -12.69 -6.90
C PHE A 284 0.01 -14.21 -7.12
N HIS A 285 0.48 -14.67 -8.26
CA HIS A 285 0.73 -16.09 -8.51
C HIS A 285 1.84 -16.68 -7.61
N ARG A 286 2.63 -15.84 -6.94
CA ARG A 286 3.70 -16.19 -5.99
C ARG A 286 3.38 -15.77 -4.56
N VAL A 287 2.11 -15.52 -4.24
CA VAL A 287 1.70 -15.01 -2.91
C VAL A 287 2.19 -15.91 -1.76
N VAL A 288 2.15 -17.23 -1.94
CA VAL A 288 2.59 -18.21 -0.93
C VAL A 288 4.08 -18.06 -0.61
N GLU A 289 4.92 -17.92 -1.64
CA GLU A 289 6.37 -17.68 -1.47
C GLU A 289 6.65 -16.43 -0.62
N GLY A 290 5.99 -15.33 -0.96
CA GLY A 290 6.14 -14.09 -0.21
C GLY A 290 5.63 -14.20 1.24
N GLN A 291 4.49 -14.87 1.44
CA GLN A 291 3.92 -15.11 2.76
C GLN A 291 4.83 -16.00 3.63
N GLU A 292 5.47 -17.01 3.07
CA GLU A 292 6.43 -17.86 3.78
C GLU A 292 7.62 -17.03 4.28
N ALA A 293 8.23 -16.22 3.41
CA ALA A 293 9.35 -15.36 3.78
C ALA A 293 8.96 -14.34 4.86
N MET A 294 7.82 -13.65 4.69
CA MET A 294 7.32 -12.67 5.64
C MET A 294 6.96 -13.31 6.98
N SER A 295 6.31 -14.49 6.97
CA SER A 295 5.97 -15.25 8.17
C SER A 295 7.23 -15.67 8.94
N GLN A 296 8.27 -16.08 8.24
CA GLN A 296 9.55 -16.41 8.88
C GLN A 296 10.14 -15.18 9.60
N TRP A 297 10.20 -14.03 8.94
CA TRP A 297 10.73 -12.81 9.55
C TRP A 297 9.88 -12.30 10.73
N LEU A 298 8.57 -12.51 10.68
CA LEU A 298 7.69 -12.21 11.81
C LEU A 298 7.96 -13.11 13.02
N ARG A 299 8.10 -14.44 12.82
CA ARG A 299 8.45 -15.39 13.89
C ARG A 299 9.81 -15.11 14.52
N GLU A 300 10.75 -14.62 13.72
CA GLU A 300 12.11 -14.29 14.15
C GLU A 300 12.22 -12.86 14.72
N ASP A 301 11.11 -12.12 14.83
CA ASP A 301 11.06 -10.70 15.29
C ASP A 301 12.02 -9.78 14.49
N LYS A 302 12.20 -10.09 13.19
CA LYS A 302 13.12 -9.36 12.31
C LYS A 302 12.46 -8.17 11.63
N ILE A 303 11.13 -8.14 11.54
CA ILE A 303 10.36 -7.04 10.97
C ILE A 303 9.34 -6.55 11.98
N LYS A 304 9.40 -5.25 12.26
CA LYS A 304 8.45 -4.51 13.08
C LYS A 304 7.57 -3.65 12.20
N PHE A 305 6.34 -3.40 12.64
CA PHE A 305 5.42 -2.52 11.93
C PHE A 305 4.47 -1.85 12.94
N ARG A 306 3.84 -0.78 12.49
CA ARG A 306 2.76 -0.11 13.22
C ARG A 306 1.48 -0.22 12.45
N GLU A 307 0.38 -0.28 13.19
CA GLU A 307 -0.97 -0.35 12.67
C GLU A 307 -1.82 0.74 13.30
N HIS A 308 -2.53 1.47 12.47
CA HIS A 308 -3.54 2.43 12.89
C HIS A 308 -4.90 1.85 12.51
N ILE A 309 -5.63 1.33 13.48
CA ILE A 309 -6.92 0.66 13.28
C ILE A 309 -8.01 1.51 13.90
N ASN A 310 -8.89 2.04 13.06
CA ASN A 310 -10.15 2.64 13.50
C ASN A 310 -11.28 1.61 13.40
N GLU A 311 -12.37 1.81 14.12
CA GLU A 311 -13.51 0.90 14.16
C GLU A 311 -14.77 1.56 13.59
N GLY A 312 -15.66 0.73 13.02
CA GLY A 312 -16.96 1.11 12.50
C GLY A 312 -16.93 1.56 11.03
N ILE A 313 -17.79 0.95 10.21
CA ILE A 313 -17.87 1.23 8.78
C ILE A 313 -18.21 2.69 8.48
N GLU A 314 -18.97 3.34 9.33
CA GLU A 314 -19.36 4.75 9.22
C GLU A 314 -18.16 5.71 9.23
N ASN A 315 -17.04 5.30 9.84
CA ASN A 315 -15.82 6.09 9.96
C ASN A 315 -14.84 5.89 8.78
N CYS A 316 -15.22 5.09 7.77
CA CYS A 316 -14.29 4.67 6.73
C CYS A 316 -13.72 5.83 5.92
N LEU A 317 -14.54 6.79 5.48
CA LEU A 317 -14.10 7.93 4.69
C LEU A 317 -13.16 8.85 5.48
N ASP A 318 -13.53 9.21 6.71
CA ASP A 318 -12.71 10.07 7.57
C ASP A 318 -11.37 9.40 7.89
N THR A 319 -11.41 8.09 8.17
CA THR A 319 -10.20 7.30 8.40
C THR A 319 -9.31 7.29 7.15
N TYR A 320 -9.88 7.04 5.97
CA TYR A 320 -9.13 7.02 4.73
C TYR A 320 -8.42 8.35 4.44
N ASN A 321 -9.08 9.46 4.70
CA ASN A 321 -8.53 10.80 4.46
C ASN A 321 -7.31 11.13 5.32
N LEU A 322 -7.06 10.40 6.41
CA LEU A 322 -5.82 10.53 7.20
C LEU A 322 -4.55 10.23 6.37
N LEU A 323 -4.66 9.43 5.30
CA LEU A 323 -3.53 9.13 4.40
C LEU A 323 -2.97 10.38 3.72
N PHE A 324 -3.83 11.35 3.40
CA PHE A 324 -3.46 12.56 2.65
C PHE A 324 -3.06 13.72 3.57
N THR A 325 -3.40 13.66 4.86
CA THR A 325 -3.00 14.64 5.85
C THR A 325 -1.74 14.26 6.62
N GLY A 326 -1.32 12.97 6.50
CA GLY A 326 -0.24 12.39 7.29
C GLY A 326 -0.62 12.09 8.73
N GLY A 327 -1.96 12.05 9.02
CA GLY A 327 -2.49 11.77 10.34
C GLY A 327 -2.46 10.28 10.76
N ASN A 328 -2.14 9.38 9.84
CA ASN A 328 -1.97 7.95 10.15
C ASN A 328 -0.58 7.66 10.71
N ASP A 329 -0.48 6.60 11.52
CA ASP A 329 0.78 6.05 12.02
C ASP A 329 0.89 4.57 11.59
N GLY A 330 1.77 4.30 10.64
CA GLY A 330 1.92 2.97 10.04
C GLY A 330 0.79 2.60 9.06
N LYS A 331 0.43 1.30 9.03
CA LYS A 331 -0.63 0.75 8.17
C LYS A 331 -2.00 1.16 8.67
N LEU A 332 -2.77 1.83 7.81
CA LEU A 332 -4.14 2.26 8.12
C LEU A 332 -5.15 1.18 7.72
N MET A 333 -6.01 0.83 8.65
CA MET A 333 -7.07 -0.17 8.48
C MET A 333 -8.34 0.25 9.21
N LEU A 334 -9.47 -0.30 8.77
CA LEU A 334 -10.75 -0.20 9.46
C LEU A 334 -11.17 -1.60 9.94
N LYS A 335 -11.58 -1.71 11.20
CA LYS A 335 -12.19 -2.91 11.78
C LYS A 335 -13.73 -2.74 11.76
N LEU A 336 -14.43 -3.78 11.35
CA LEU A 336 -15.89 -3.84 11.25
C LEU A 336 -16.52 -4.55 12.43
#